data_501fef5337e12b3b95d2290a99045fea
#
_entry.id   501fef5337e12b3b95d2290a99045fea
#
_cell.length_a   1.000
_cell.length_b   1.000
_cell.length_c   1.000
_cell.angle_alpha   90.00
_cell.angle_beta   90.00
_cell.angle_gamma   90.00
#
_symmetry.space_group_name_H-M   'P 1'
#
loop_
_entity.id
_entity.type
_entity.pdbx_description
1 polymer ?
#
loop_
_entity_poly.entity_id
_entity_poly.type
_entity_poly.pdbx_seq_one_letter_code
_entity_poly.pdbx_strand_id
1 'polypeptide(L)' 'GKNVLVGLPRNPQDGRVITVIPKAENTWVNFNGVNYMRYNSSTREVNNSIYLKRYETRKYVYEKMSNVWFEI' A
#
# COMPACT_ATOMS: atom_id res chain seq x y z
N GLY A 1 5.99 -20.42 -6.71
CA GLY A 1 6.46 -19.16 -7.24
C GLY A 1 7.25 -18.35 -6.25
N LYS A 2 7.89 -17.31 -6.72
CA LYS A 2 8.68 -16.43 -5.86
C LYS A 2 7.80 -15.37 -5.24
N ASN A 3 8.10 -15.02 -3.99
CA ASN A 3 7.48 -13.89 -3.33
C ASN A 3 8.22 -12.61 -3.72
N VAL A 4 7.46 -11.55 -3.97
CA VAL A 4 8.01 -10.23 -4.26
C VAL A 4 7.56 -9.27 -3.17
N LEU A 5 8.50 -8.49 -2.66
CA LEU A 5 8.20 -7.46 -1.67
C LEU A 5 8.32 -6.08 -2.32
N VAL A 6 7.23 -5.30 -2.24
CA VAL A 6 7.20 -3.92 -2.71
C VAL A 6 7.13 -3.01 -1.50
N GLY A 7 8.14 -2.14 -1.33
CA GLY A 7 8.15 -1.19 -0.21
C GLY A 7 7.65 0.18 -0.65
N LEU A 8 6.68 0.74 0.04
CA LEU A 8 6.27 2.11 -0.17
C LEU A 8 7.24 3.06 0.56
N PRO A 9 7.35 4.33 0.11
CA PRO A 9 8.26 5.28 0.76
C PRO A 9 7.95 5.46 2.24
N ARG A 10 8.99 5.64 3.06
CA ARG A 10 8.83 5.88 4.50
C ARG A 10 8.39 7.30 4.80
N ASN A 11 8.83 8.27 3.98
CA ASN A 11 8.52 9.68 4.14
C ASN A 11 7.94 10.22 2.84
N PRO A 12 6.72 9.80 2.46
CA PRO A 12 6.13 10.25 1.22
C PRO A 12 5.70 11.71 1.32
N GLN A 13 5.64 12.38 0.18
CA GLN A 13 5.08 13.71 0.11
C GLN A 13 3.55 13.65 0.16
N ASP A 14 2.95 14.69 0.70
CA ASP A 14 1.50 14.82 0.73
C ASP A 14 0.94 14.74 -0.69
N GLY A 15 -0.10 13.95 -0.88
CA GLY A 15 -0.74 13.73 -2.17
C GLY A 15 -0.01 12.75 -3.10
N ARG A 16 1.10 12.15 -2.66
CA ARG A 16 1.82 11.15 -3.48
C ARG A 16 0.89 10.00 -3.82
N VAL A 17 0.82 9.66 -5.10
CA VAL A 17 0.02 8.51 -5.58
C VAL A 17 0.97 7.42 -6.05
N ILE A 18 0.73 6.19 -5.61
CA ILE A 18 1.48 5.02 -6.04
C ILE A 18 0.50 3.95 -6.51
N THR A 19 0.74 3.42 -7.69
CA THR A 19 -0.01 2.28 -8.21
C THR A 19 0.88 1.04 -8.14
N VAL A 20 0.35 -0.01 -7.52
CA VAL A 20 1.03 -1.30 -7.46
C VAL A 20 0.36 -2.26 -8.43
N ILE A 21 1.11 -2.75 -9.40
CA ILE A 21 0.63 -3.73 -10.38
C ILE A 21 1.45 -5.01 -10.18
N PRO A 22 0.93 -5.98 -9.41
CA PRO A 22 1.68 -7.21 -9.16
C PRO A 22 1.74 -8.06 -10.43
N LYS A 23 2.94 -8.38 -10.87
CA LYS A 23 3.14 -9.28 -12.02
C LYS A 23 3.60 -10.66 -11.59
N ALA A 24 4.05 -10.79 -10.35
CA ALA A 24 4.40 -12.07 -9.74
C ALA A 24 3.17 -12.73 -9.13
N GLU A 25 3.24 -14.04 -8.90
CA GLU A 25 2.13 -14.78 -8.30
C GLU A 25 1.80 -14.30 -6.89
N ASN A 26 2.85 -13.97 -6.11
CA ASN A 26 2.71 -13.56 -4.71
C ASN A 26 3.46 -12.26 -4.50
N THR A 27 2.75 -11.19 -4.22
CA THR A 27 3.34 -9.87 -3.98
C THR A 27 2.89 -9.36 -2.63
N TRP A 28 3.85 -8.89 -1.82
CA TRP A 28 3.59 -8.27 -0.54
C TRP A 28 3.91 -6.79 -0.64
N VAL A 29 2.98 -5.94 -0.21
CA VAL A 29 3.18 -4.49 -0.17
C VAL A 29 3.44 -4.09 1.26
N ASN A 30 4.62 -3.52 1.51
CA ASN A 30 5.05 -3.08 2.83
C ASN A 30 4.88 -1.57 2.93
N PHE A 31 4.11 -1.11 3.90
CA PHE A 31 3.84 0.31 4.09
C PHE A 31 4.91 1.03 4.93
N ASN A 32 5.97 0.29 5.33
CA ASN A 32 7.14 0.84 6.03
C ASN A 32 6.79 1.66 7.27
N GLY A 33 5.86 1.14 8.06
CA GLY A 33 5.48 1.77 9.33
C GLY A 33 4.40 2.84 9.20
N VAL A 34 4.01 3.19 7.99
CA VAL A 34 2.91 4.13 7.78
C VAL A 34 1.59 3.38 7.80
N ASN A 35 0.59 3.92 8.47
CA ASN A 35 -0.73 3.32 8.51
C ASN A 35 -1.39 3.37 7.13
N TYR A 36 -2.36 2.48 6.91
CA TYR A 36 -3.12 2.53 5.66
C TYR A 36 -4.59 2.23 5.92
N MET A 37 -5.44 2.63 4.98
CA MET A 37 -6.86 2.34 5.00
C MET A 37 -7.27 1.73 3.67
N ARG A 38 -8.03 0.65 3.74
CA ARG A 38 -8.55 -0.01 2.55
C ARG A 38 -9.63 0.83 1.89
N TYR A 39 -9.88 0.58 0.62
CA TYR A 39 -10.88 1.32 -0.13
C TYR A 39 -12.23 1.31 0.62
N ASN A 40 -12.82 2.49 0.74
CA ASN A 40 -14.13 2.67 1.36
C ASN A 40 -14.22 2.14 2.80
N SER A 41 -13.09 2.11 3.52
CA SER A 41 -13.03 1.66 4.91
C SER A 41 -12.81 2.85 5.84
N SER A 42 -13.39 2.80 7.03
CA SER A 42 -13.10 3.77 8.09
C SER A 42 -12.08 3.25 9.10
N THR A 43 -11.54 2.06 8.86
CA THR A 43 -10.60 1.43 9.79
C THR A 43 -9.17 1.73 9.39
N ARG A 44 -8.40 2.36 10.29
CA ARG A 44 -6.97 2.56 10.12
C ARG A 44 -6.25 1.25 10.45
N GLU A 45 -5.49 0.72 9.50
CA GLU A 45 -4.74 -0.51 9.71
C GLU A 45 -3.28 -0.19 9.97
N VAL A 46 -2.67 -0.98 10.86
CA VAL A 46 -1.29 -0.78 11.29
C VAL A 46 -0.39 -1.95 10.87
N ASN A 47 -0.90 -2.85 10.08
CA ASN A 47 -0.10 -3.96 9.56
C ASN A 47 0.97 -3.42 8.61
N ASN A 48 2.10 -4.11 8.58
CA ASN A 48 3.22 -3.65 7.76
C ASN A 48 3.14 -4.06 6.30
N SER A 49 2.28 -5.02 5.96
CA SER A 49 2.19 -5.49 4.59
C SER A 49 0.85 -6.11 4.29
N ILE A 50 0.48 -6.05 3.02
CA ILE A 50 -0.70 -6.73 2.47
C ILE A 50 -0.26 -7.65 1.35
N TYR A 51 -1.03 -8.72 1.15
CA TYR A 51 -0.76 -9.69 0.09
C TYR A 51 -1.63 -9.39 -1.13
N LEU A 52 -1.00 -9.39 -2.30
CA LEU A 52 -1.69 -9.23 -3.59
C LEU A 52 -1.35 -10.40 -4.51
N LYS A 53 -2.36 -10.95 -5.16
CA LYS A 53 -2.19 -11.94 -6.20
C LYS A 53 -1.71 -11.28 -7.48
N ARG A 54 -1.26 -12.08 -8.45
CA ARG A 54 -0.87 -11.57 -9.76
C ARG A 54 -2.01 -10.73 -10.36
N TYR A 55 -1.66 -9.52 -10.83
CA TYR A 55 -2.57 -8.56 -11.46
C TYR A 55 -3.66 -7.99 -10.56
N GLU A 56 -3.61 -8.26 -9.29
CA GLU A 56 -4.50 -7.63 -8.31
C GLU A 56 -3.99 -6.23 -8.00
N THR A 57 -4.30 -5.29 -8.86
CA THR A 57 -3.77 -3.92 -8.82
C THR A 57 -4.40 -3.12 -7.69
N ARG A 58 -3.58 -2.32 -7.02
CA ARG A 58 -4.02 -1.39 -5.97
C ARG A 58 -3.37 -0.04 -6.18
N LYS A 59 -4.12 1.01 -5.87
CA LYS A 59 -3.62 2.38 -5.94
C LYS A 59 -3.81 3.05 -4.59
N TYR A 60 -2.79 3.79 -4.17
CA TYR A 60 -2.79 4.45 -2.87
C TYR A 60 -2.42 5.91 -3.03
N VAL A 61 -3.06 6.77 -2.22
CA VAL A 61 -2.68 8.18 -2.09
C VAL A 61 -2.29 8.46 -0.64
N TYR A 62 -1.19 9.18 -0.44
CA TYR A 62 -0.72 9.52 0.89
C TYR A 62 -1.27 10.88 1.32
N GLU A 63 -1.82 10.93 2.55
CA GLU A 63 -2.21 12.19 3.17
C GLU A 63 -1.33 12.44 4.39
N LYS A 64 -0.59 13.52 4.36
CA LYS A 64 0.37 13.84 5.42
C LYS A 64 -0.32 14.16 6.74
N MET A 65 -1.44 14.87 6.69
CA MET A 65 -2.15 15.30 7.91
C MET A 65 -2.54 14.11 8.79
N SER A 66 -3.05 13.04 8.19
CA SER A 66 -3.42 11.83 8.92
C SER A 66 -2.30 10.81 8.99
N ASN A 67 -1.24 11.00 8.18
CA ASN A 67 -0.14 10.06 8.03
C ASN A 67 -0.63 8.67 7.65
N VAL A 68 -1.43 8.61 6.58
CA VAL A 68 -2.10 7.40 6.14
C VAL A 68 -2.00 7.27 4.61
N TRP A 69 -1.76 6.06 4.14
CA TRP A 69 -1.96 5.69 2.76
C TRP A 69 -3.42 5.25 2.57
N PHE A 70 -4.14 5.95 1.72
CA PHE A 70 -5.53 5.60 1.41
C PHE A 70 -5.58 4.83 0.11
N GLU A 71 -6.21 3.66 0.13
CA GLU A 71 -6.48 2.90 -1.10
C GLU A 71 -7.62 3.57 -1.86
N ILE A 72 -7.41 3.85 -3.13
CA ILE A 72 -8.38 4.55 -3.97
C ILE A 72 -8.74 3.77 -5.23
#